data_324cc45f8d2a3f9012a9c3c983e151e7
#
_entry.id   324cc45f8d2a3f9012a9c3c983e151e7
#
_cell.length_a   1.000
_cell.length_b   1.000
_cell.length_c   1.000
_cell.angle_alpha   90.00
_cell.angle_beta   90.00
_cell.angle_gamma   90.00
#
_symmetry.space_group_name_H-M   'P 1'
#
loop_
_entity.id
_entity.type
_entity.pdbx_description
1 polymer ?
#
loop_
_entity_poly.entity_id
_entity_poly.type
_entity_poly.pdbx_seq_one_letter_code
_entity_poly.pdbx_strand_id
1 'polypeptide(L)'
;IRKNLKLYSYNKSFPTTLNMNEEYDVIVLGTGLKECILSGLLSVKGKKVLHLDRNGYYGGDCASLNLTNLWALFRPGAEPPKEYGHNRDWNVDLIPKFIMANGNLVKMLLHTKVTRYLEWKCVDGSYVFQA
;
A
#
# COMPACT_ATOMS: atom_id res chain seq x y z
N ILE A 1 -1.52 2.31 -25.72
CA ILE A 1 -2.37 2.06 -24.54
C ILE A 1 -1.91 3.04 -23.47
N ARG A 2 -2.59 4.20 -23.32
CA ARG A 2 -2.33 5.16 -22.25
C ARG A 2 -2.96 4.59 -20.96
N LYS A 3 -2.18 3.96 -20.09
CA LYS A 3 -2.60 3.68 -18.72
C LYS A 3 -2.41 4.97 -17.92
N ASN A 4 -3.46 5.43 -17.28
CA ASN A 4 -3.42 6.59 -16.38
C ASN A 4 -2.47 6.29 -15.21
N LEU A 5 -1.31 6.93 -15.21
CA LEU A 5 -0.41 6.92 -14.05
C LEU A 5 -0.95 7.92 -13.02
N LYS A 6 -1.22 7.47 -11.81
CA LYS A 6 -1.54 8.37 -10.69
C LYS A 6 -0.27 8.79 -9.98
N LEU A 7 -0.12 10.09 -9.81
CA LEU A 7 0.96 10.73 -9.08
C LEU A 7 0.62 10.79 -7.60
N TYR A 8 1.57 10.43 -6.77
CA TYR A 8 1.48 10.58 -5.33
C TYR A 8 2.64 11.45 -4.84
N SER A 9 2.33 12.62 -4.30
CA SER A 9 3.31 13.51 -3.68
C SER A 9 3.03 13.65 -2.19
N TYR A 10 4.08 13.61 -1.39
CA TYR A 10 4.01 13.82 0.06
C TYR A 10 3.73 15.28 0.45
N ASN A 11 3.85 16.23 -0.47
CA ASN A 11 3.53 17.64 -0.25
C ASN A 11 2.11 17.99 -0.70
N LYS A 12 1.41 18.78 0.10
CA LYS A 12 -0.03 19.12 0.09
C LYS A 12 -0.62 19.72 -1.19
N SER A 13 0.11 19.82 -2.28
CA SER A 13 -0.42 20.26 -3.58
C SER A 13 -0.08 19.22 -4.64
N PHE A 14 -1.09 18.46 -5.05
CA PHE A 14 -0.96 17.56 -6.21
C PHE A 14 -0.87 18.38 -7.49
N PRO A 15 0.20 18.32 -8.25
CA PRO A 15 0.13 18.79 -9.61
C PRO A 15 -0.76 17.81 -10.39
N THR A 16 -1.85 18.32 -10.94
CA THR A 16 -2.82 17.56 -11.75
C THR A 16 -2.21 17.11 -13.07
N THR A 17 -1.03 17.61 -13.41
CA THR A 17 -0.27 17.29 -14.63
C THR A 17 1.20 17.06 -14.29
N LEU A 18 1.75 15.94 -14.79
CA LEU A 18 3.19 15.68 -14.76
C LEU A 18 3.89 16.76 -15.58
N ASN A 19 4.71 17.59 -14.95
CA ASN A 19 5.59 18.47 -15.68
C ASN A 19 6.77 17.62 -16.18
N MET A 20 6.72 17.22 -17.46
CA MET A 20 7.74 16.38 -18.10
C MET A 20 9.13 17.03 -18.19
N ASN A 21 9.22 18.33 -17.89
CA ASN A 21 10.48 19.09 -17.89
C ASN A 21 11.12 19.18 -16.48
N GLU A 22 10.57 18.48 -15.51
CA GLU A 22 11.06 18.51 -14.14
C GLU A 22 12.08 17.38 -13.92
N GLU A 23 13.25 17.72 -13.37
CA GLU A 23 14.29 16.76 -13.03
C GLU A 23 14.05 16.18 -11.62
N TYR A 24 14.26 14.87 -11.51
CA TYR A 24 14.14 14.13 -10.26
C TYR A 24 15.40 13.34 -9.99
N ASP A 25 15.82 13.28 -8.72
CA ASP A 25 16.96 12.44 -8.32
C ASP A 25 16.64 10.95 -8.42
N VAL A 26 15.38 10.58 -8.12
CA VAL A 26 14.92 9.18 -8.06
C VAL A 26 13.49 9.06 -8.54
N ILE A 27 13.20 8.02 -9.29
CA ILE A 27 11.86 7.60 -9.67
C ILE A 27 11.57 6.26 -8.99
N VAL A 28 10.51 6.23 -8.15
CA VAL A 28 10.02 5.02 -7.49
C VAL A 28 8.75 4.56 -8.16
N LEU A 29 8.71 3.31 -8.61
CA LEU A 29 7.58 2.72 -9.32
C LEU A 29 6.88 1.67 -8.45
N GLY A 30 5.61 1.90 -8.15
CA GLY A 30 4.78 1.07 -7.27
C GLY A 30 4.60 1.69 -5.88
N THR A 31 3.58 1.22 -5.16
CA THR A 31 3.25 1.66 -3.79
C THR A 31 3.22 0.49 -2.80
N GLY A 32 4.00 -0.54 -3.05
CA GLY A 32 4.25 -1.60 -2.09
C GLY A 32 5.04 -1.10 -0.88
N LEU A 33 5.15 -1.92 0.15
CA LEU A 33 5.80 -1.54 1.41
C LEU A 33 7.25 -1.10 1.19
N LYS A 34 8.02 -1.82 0.36
CA LYS A 34 9.43 -1.49 0.07
C LYS A 34 9.57 -0.16 -0.65
N GLU A 35 8.74 0.05 -1.66
CA GLU A 35 8.72 1.25 -2.49
C GLU A 35 8.38 2.48 -1.64
N CYS A 36 7.38 2.37 -0.78
CA CYS A 36 6.97 3.46 0.12
C CYS A 36 8.06 3.79 1.14
N ILE A 37 8.71 2.78 1.75
CA ILE A 37 9.82 2.99 2.69
C ILE A 37 11.00 3.68 1.98
N LEU A 38 11.40 3.19 0.80
CA LEU A 38 12.51 3.75 0.05
C LEU A 38 12.24 5.20 -0.35
N SER A 39 11.04 5.48 -0.87
CA SER A 39 10.60 6.83 -1.22
C SER A 39 10.66 7.76 0.00
N GLY A 40 10.16 7.33 1.15
CA GLY A 40 10.19 8.09 2.39
C GLY A 40 11.61 8.39 2.88
N LEU A 41 12.48 7.38 2.90
CA LEU A 41 13.88 7.54 3.34
C LEU A 41 14.67 8.49 2.43
N LEU A 42 14.47 8.40 1.13
CA LEU A 42 15.13 9.28 0.15
C LEU A 42 14.63 10.72 0.28
N SER A 43 13.32 10.89 0.47
CA SER A 43 12.70 12.22 0.68
C SER A 43 13.20 12.89 1.96
N VAL A 44 13.31 12.13 3.06
CA VAL A 44 13.88 12.65 4.33
C VAL A 44 15.33 13.05 4.17
N LYS A 45 16.09 12.39 3.29
CA LYS A 45 17.47 12.78 2.93
C LYS A 45 17.56 13.97 1.96
N GLY A 46 16.44 14.62 1.67
CA GLY A 46 16.39 15.79 0.79
C GLY A 46 16.46 15.48 -0.71
N LYS A 47 16.28 14.22 -1.10
CA LYS A 47 16.22 13.84 -2.52
C LYS A 47 14.88 14.20 -3.12
N LYS A 48 14.88 14.68 -4.35
CA LYS A 48 13.67 14.93 -5.13
C LYS A 48 13.18 13.62 -5.72
N VAL A 49 12.11 13.06 -5.14
CA VAL A 49 11.58 11.74 -5.49
C VAL A 49 10.28 11.88 -6.26
N LEU A 50 10.22 11.28 -7.45
CA LEU A 50 8.98 11.05 -8.18
C LEU A 50 8.47 9.64 -7.85
N HIS A 51 7.30 9.55 -7.22
CA HIS A 51 6.70 8.28 -6.83
C HIS A 51 5.43 8.03 -7.66
N LEU A 52 5.42 6.95 -8.43
CA LEU A 52 4.36 6.61 -9.38
C LEU A 52 3.80 5.22 -9.10
N ASP A 53 2.49 5.04 -9.29
CA ASP A 53 1.86 3.73 -9.32
C ASP A 53 0.96 3.59 -10.56
N ARG A 54 0.91 2.39 -11.11
CA ARG A 54 0.01 2.02 -12.22
C ARG A 54 -1.42 1.73 -11.74
N ASN A 55 -1.58 1.41 -10.46
CA ASN A 55 -2.86 1.06 -9.86
C ASN A 55 -3.62 2.29 -9.37
N GLY A 56 -4.91 2.15 -9.18
CA GLY A 56 -5.76 3.18 -8.58
C GLY A 56 -5.81 3.13 -7.06
N TYR A 57 -5.01 2.27 -6.43
CA TYR A 57 -4.96 2.02 -4.99
C TYR A 57 -3.51 1.84 -4.53
N TYR A 58 -3.26 2.01 -3.22
CA TYR A 58 -1.97 1.81 -2.60
C TYR A 58 -1.75 0.36 -2.16
N GLY A 59 -0.48 -0.04 -2.08
CA GLY A 59 -0.05 -1.28 -1.47
C GLY A 59 0.26 -2.40 -2.48
N GLY A 60 -0.15 -2.29 -3.73
CA GLY A 60 0.06 -3.34 -4.72
C GLY A 60 -0.48 -4.69 -4.23
N ASP A 61 0.36 -5.72 -4.26
CA ASP A 61 0.00 -7.08 -3.80
C ASP A 61 -0.12 -7.20 -2.27
N CYS A 62 0.32 -6.18 -1.53
CA CYS A 62 0.19 -6.11 -0.07
C CYS A 62 -1.08 -5.35 0.37
N ALA A 63 -1.91 -4.89 -0.56
CA ALA A 63 -3.14 -4.21 -0.22
C ALA A 63 -4.16 -5.17 0.38
N SER A 64 -4.83 -4.74 1.44
CA SER A 64 -5.98 -5.46 2.00
C SER A 64 -7.15 -5.40 1.03
N LEU A 65 -7.83 -6.51 0.85
CA LEU A 65 -8.95 -6.67 -0.07
C LEU A 65 -10.27 -6.75 0.69
N ASN A 66 -11.25 -5.99 0.23
CA ASN A 66 -12.63 -6.19 0.62
C ASN A 66 -13.24 -7.37 -0.16
N LEU A 67 -14.43 -7.81 0.21
CA LEU A 67 -15.08 -8.99 -0.39
C LEU A 67 -15.25 -8.87 -1.91
N THR A 68 -15.69 -7.73 -2.40
CA THR A 68 -15.88 -7.50 -3.84
C THR A 68 -14.56 -7.60 -4.61
N ASN A 69 -13.50 -6.98 -4.10
CA ASN A 69 -12.19 -7.01 -4.76
C ASN A 69 -11.55 -8.40 -4.70
N LEU A 70 -11.72 -9.10 -3.58
CA LEU A 70 -11.29 -10.49 -3.43
C LEU A 70 -11.99 -11.39 -4.44
N TRP A 71 -13.31 -11.23 -4.57
CA TRP A 71 -14.11 -12.01 -5.50
C TRP A 71 -13.73 -11.75 -6.96
N ALA A 72 -13.60 -10.47 -7.33
CA ALA A 72 -13.17 -10.08 -8.67
C ALA A 72 -11.78 -10.61 -9.06
N LEU A 73 -10.88 -10.78 -8.08
CA LEU A 73 -9.54 -11.30 -8.31
C LEU A 73 -9.56 -12.80 -8.67
N PHE A 74 -10.39 -13.60 -7.97
CA PHE A 74 -10.40 -15.06 -8.13
C PHE A 74 -11.56 -15.57 -9.00
N ARG A 75 -12.60 -14.78 -9.18
CA ARG A 75 -13.79 -15.10 -9.99
C ARG A 75 -14.23 -13.89 -10.82
N PRO A 76 -13.46 -13.50 -11.84
CA PRO A 76 -13.77 -12.35 -12.68
C PRO A 76 -15.17 -12.46 -13.29
N GLY A 77 -15.95 -11.40 -13.18
CA GLY A 77 -17.31 -11.32 -13.73
C GLY A 77 -18.41 -11.94 -12.85
N ALA A 78 -18.07 -12.49 -11.68
CA ALA A 78 -19.05 -12.96 -10.71
C ALA A 78 -19.14 -12.00 -9.51
N GLU A 79 -20.32 -11.89 -8.93
CA GLU A 79 -20.53 -11.18 -7.67
C GLU A 79 -20.47 -12.14 -6.47
N PRO A 80 -20.00 -11.66 -5.30
CA PRO A 80 -20.01 -12.47 -4.10
C PRO A 80 -21.44 -12.79 -3.66
N PRO A 81 -21.69 -14.00 -3.14
CA PRO A 81 -22.98 -14.37 -2.58
C PRO A 81 -23.42 -13.44 -1.45
N LYS A 82 -24.70 -13.09 -1.42
CA LYS A 82 -25.26 -12.18 -0.40
C LYS A 82 -25.15 -12.71 1.03
N GLU A 83 -25.06 -14.01 1.19
CA GLU A 83 -24.88 -14.70 2.48
C GLU A 83 -23.57 -14.35 3.19
N TYR A 84 -22.57 -13.85 2.46
CA TYR A 84 -21.30 -13.40 3.07
C TYR A 84 -21.38 -12.01 3.72
N GLY A 85 -22.54 -11.36 3.70
CA GLY A 85 -22.76 -10.08 4.37
C GLY A 85 -22.25 -8.90 3.58
N HIS A 86 -21.86 -7.85 4.28
CA HIS A 86 -21.48 -6.59 3.65
C HIS A 86 -20.00 -6.57 3.26
N ASN A 87 -19.72 -5.96 2.14
CA ASN A 87 -18.35 -5.78 1.61
C ASN A 87 -17.37 -5.16 2.62
N ARG A 88 -17.83 -4.22 3.42
CA ARG A 88 -17.06 -3.51 4.46
C ARG A 88 -16.63 -4.37 5.64
N ASP A 89 -17.28 -5.51 5.85
CA ASP A 89 -17.00 -6.42 6.97
C ASP A 89 -15.80 -7.32 6.68
N TRP A 90 -15.30 -7.28 5.44
CA TRP A 90 -14.18 -8.07 4.98
C TRP A 90 -12.93 -7.23 4.79
N ASN A 91 -11.83 -7.67 5.41
CA ASN A 91 -10.51 -7.08 5.27
C ASN A 91 -9.49 -8.21 5.19
N VAL A 92 -9.18 -8.64 3.96
CA VAL A 92 -8.40 -9.85 3.70
C VAL A 92 -7.04 -9.47 3.13
N ASP A 93 -5.99 -9.89 3.80
CA ASP A 93 -4.62 -9.78 3.31
C ASP A 93 -4.19 -11.10 2.67
N LEU A 94 -3.85 -11.06 1.39
CA LEU A 94 -3.33 -12.23 0.67
C LEU A 94 -1.89 -12.55 1.05
N ILE A 95 -1.14 -11.54 1.48
CA ILE A 95 0.25 -11.65 1.92
C ILE A 95 0.37 -11.01 3.31
N PRO A 96 -0.26 -11.61 4.32
CA PRO A 96 -0.21 -11.05 5.67
C PRO A 96 1.22 -11.04 6.21
N LYS A 97 1.58 -9.96 6.89
CA LYS A 97 2.90 -9.81 7.51
C LYS A 97 2.73 -9.33 8.94
N PHE A 98 3.28 -10.09 9.87
CA PHE A 98 3.37 -9.64 11.25
C PHE A 98 4.52 -8.65 11.42
N ILE A 99 4.27 -7.63 12.22
CA ILE A 99 5.29 -6.63 12.56
C ILE A 99 5.79 -6.94 13.97
N MET A 100 7.08 -7.25 14.07
CA MET A 100 7.73 -7.44 15.35
C MET A 100 7.86 -6.10 16.08
N ALA A 101 7.30 -5.98 17.28
CA ALA A 101 7.25 -4.73 18.05
C ALA A 101 8.63 -4.07 18.28
N ASN A 102 9.69 -4.87 18.39
CA ASN A 102 11.07 -4.38 18.51
C ASN A 102 11.90 -4.62 17.23
N GLY A 103 11.24 -4.73 16.08
CA GLY A 103 11.90 -4.99 14.81
C GLY A 103 12.43 -3.73 14.12
N ASN A 104 13.30 -3.94 13.11
CA ASN A 104 13.88 -2.85 12.33
C ASN A 104 12.82 -2.04 11.56
N LEU A 105 11.73 -2.66 11.15
CA LEU A 105 10.63 -1.97 10.50
C LEU A 105 10.00 -0.92 11.42
N VAL A 106 9.76 -1.28 12.70
CA VAL A 106 9.21 -0.34 13.69
C VAL A 106 10.17 0.83 13.91
N LYS A 107 11.48 0.58 13.98
CA LYS A 107 12.50 1.64 14.10
C LYS A 107 12.48 2.59 12.90
N MET A 108 12.30 2.07 11.67
CA MET A 108 12.14 2.89 10.47
C MET A 108 10.85 3.72 10.49
N LEU A 109 9.74 3.13 10.91
CA LEU A 109 8.46 3.82 11.03
C LEU A 109 8.50 4.94 12.08
N LEU A 110 9.21 4.73 13.19
CA LEU A 110 9.47 5.76 14.20
C LEU A 110 10.33 6.88 13.62
N HIS A 111 11.40 6.56 12.91
CA HIS A 111 12.28 7.53 12.27
C HIS A 111 11.54 8.40 11.24
N THR A 112 10.66 7.82 10.46
CA THR A 112 9.85 8.51 9.45
C THR A 112 8.59 9.18 10.02
N LYS A 113 8.31 9.02 11.32
CA LYS A 113 7.12 9.55 12.02
C LYS A 113 5.78 9.03 11.49
N VAL A 114 5.79 7.91 10.77
CA VAL A 114 4.60 7.29 10.18
C VAL A 114 3.75 6.58 11.25
N THR A 115 4.33 6.22 12.39
CA THR A 115 3.64 5.51 13.49
C THR A 115 2.37 6.21 14.00
N ARG A 116 2.22 7.52 13.80
CA ARG A 116 1.03 8.28 14.18
C ARG A 116 -0.23 7.89 13.41
N TYR A 117 -0.09 7.20 12.29
CA TYR A 117 -1.17 6.80 11.39
C TYR A 117 -1.43 5.29 11.45
N LEU A 118 -0.74 4.58 12.33
CA LEU A 118 -0.85 3.12 12.45
C LEU A 118 -1.56 2.76 13.75
N GLU A 119 -2.54 1.88 13.62
CA GLU A 119 -3.17 1.20 14.76
C GLU A 119 -2.46 -0.13 14.97
N TRP A 120 -2.19 -0.46 16.23
CA TRP A 120 -1.48 -1.67 16.61
C TRP A 120 -2.40 -2.58 17.39
N LYS A 121 -2.46 -3.84 16.98
CA LYS A 121 -3.18 -4.89 17.69
C LYS A 121 -2.26 -6.09 17.86
N CYS A 122 -2.28 -6.67 19.06
CA CYS A 122 -1.59 -7.94 19.29
C CYS A 122 -2.28 -9.05 18.51
N VAL A 123 -1.47 -9.97 17.98
CA VAL A 123 -1.94 -11.18 17.30
C VAL A 123 -2.24 -12.22 18.38
N ASP A 124 -3.49 -12.67 18.46
CA ASP A 124 -3.96 -13.62 19.46
C ASP A 124 -3.47 -15.06 19.18
N GLY A 125 -3.23 -15.38 17.90
CA GLY A 125 -2.74 -16.70 17.52
C GLY A 125 -2.46 -16.81 16.03
N SER A 126 -1.74 -17.85 15.66
CA SER A 126 -1.47 -18.23 14.27
C SER A 126 -1.91 -19.68 14.06
N TYR A 127 -2.70 -19.90 13.02
CA TYR A 127 -3.30 -21.21 12.74
C TYR A 127 -2.94 -21.66 11.33
N VAL A 128 -2.63 -22.93 11.18
CA VAL A 128 -2.41 -23.57 9.89
C VAL A 128 -3.51 -24.58 9.66
N PHE A 129 -4.22 -24.43 8.55
CA PHE A 129 -5.18 -25.47 8.14
C PHE A 129 -4.41 -26.70 7.67
N GLN A 130 -4.77 -27.83 8.25
CA GLN A 130 -4.31 -29.16 7.81
C GLN A 130 -5.53 -29.96 7.39
N ALA A 131 -5.56 -30.36 6.12
CA ALA A 131 -6.63 -31.19 5.55
C ALA A 131 -6.47 -32.65 5.94
#